data_b08180d5b6d43980a35a44967e0d5b8b
#
_entry.id   b08180d5b6d43980a35a44967e0d5b8b
#
_cell.length_a   1.000
_cell.length_b   1.000
_cell.length_c   1.000
_cell.angle_alpha   90.00
_cell.angle_beta   90.00
_cell.angle_gamma   90.00
#
_symmetry.space_group_name_H-M   'P 1'
#
loop_
_entity.id
_entity.type
_entity.pdbx_description
1 polymer ?
#
loop_
_entity_poly.entity_id
_entity_poly.type
_entity_poly.pdbx_seq_one_letter_code
_entity_poly.pdbx_strand_id
1 'polypeptide(L)'
;MNESECRRAATIKANDIEMVKLGGMTPEERERYEKNKIEINKKVSSLIAEATKNAKLECCILCSKPCSSFCNSHSIPQFALKRIAEDGKVMLPLQDEILTIGKDTGVNKAGTFHIICRDCDSRTFQLYEDPNAYNSKPTDQMLAQIALKDVLLMISKRNQEREQYNNTKSYKRFARRKQRGFCHYV
;
A
#
# COMPACT_ATOMS: atom_id res chain seq x y z
N MET A 1 11.91 34.26 -0.28
CA MET A 1 12.57 32.93 -0.10
C MET A 1 13.76 32.94 -1.03
N ASN A 2 14.97 32.94 -0.50
CA ASN A 2 16.17 33.03 -1.31
C ASN A 2 16.57 31.66 -1.88
N GLU A 3 17.48 31.64 -2.86
CA GLU A 3 17.86 30.40 -3.57
C GLU A 3 18.47 29.33 -2.64
N SER A 4 19.18 29.76 -1.58
CA SER A 4 19.77 28.88 -0.57
C SER A 4 18.70 28.19 0.30
N GLU A 5 17.60 28.85 0.62
CA GLU A 5 16.48 28.29 1.36
C GLU A 5 15.70 27.29 0.52
N CYS A 6 15.55 27.57 -0.79
CA CYS A 6 14.88 26.65 -1.72
C CYS A 6 15.70 25.38 -1.96
N ARG A 7 17.03 25.47 -2.07
CA ARG A 7 17.94 24.32 -2.17
C ARG A 7 17.95 23.48 -0.89
N ARG A 8 17.98 24.14 0.27
CA ARG A 8 17.91 23.47 1.58
C ARG A 8 16.61 22.72 1.77
N ALA A 9 15.47 23.33 1.43
CA ALA A 9 14.16 22.69 1.50
C ALA A 9 14.03 21.49 0.55
N ALA A 10 14.59 21.58 -0.67
CA ALA A 10 14.57 20.47 -1.63
C ALA A 10 15.47 19.30 -1.21
N THR A 11 16.65 19.58 -0.64
CA THR A 11 17.58 18.57 -0.13
C THR A 11 17.03 17.86 1.11
N ILE A 12 16.43 18.61 2.03
CA ILE A 12 15.77 18.04 3.22
C ILE A 12 14.65 17.06 2.80
N LYS A 13 13.79 17.49 1.84
CA LYS A 13 12.66 16.67 1.36
C LYS A 13 13.09 15.35 0.66
N ALA A 14 14.22 15.35 -0.03
CA ALA A 14 14.75 14.15 -0.68
C ALA A 14 15.36 13.17 0.35
N ASN A 15 16.12 13.68 1.31
CA ASN A 15 16.75 12.89 2.36
C ASN A 15 15.71 12.29 3.32
N ASP A 16 14.64 13.04 3.66
CA ASP A 16 13.59 12.56 4.57
C ASP A 16 12.85 11.34 4.02
N ILE A 17 12.65 11.27 2.70
CA ILE A 17 12.05 10.07 2.06
C ILE A 17 13.02 8.88 2.03
N GLU A 18 14.31 9.11 1.93
CA GLU A 18 15.33 8.06 1.97
C GLU A 18 15.50 7.46 3.37
N MET A 19 15.48 8.29 4.41
CA MET A 19 15.62 7.86 5.81
C MET A 19 14.48 6.96 6.27
N VAL A 20 13.26 7.25 5.83
CA VAL A 20 12.07 6.43 6.11
C VAL A 20 12.23 4.99 5.59
N LYS A 21 13.09 4.77 4.57
CA LYS A 21 13.33 3.44 3.98
C LYS A 21 14.45 2.65 4.65
N LEU A 22 15.31 3.25 5.45
CA LEU A 22 16.54 2.64 5.95
C LEU A 22 16.50 2.21 7.42
N GLY A 23 15.37 2.34 8.10
CA GLY A 23 15.09 1.65 9.36
C GLY A 23 15.82 2.13 10.60
N GLY A 24 16.63 3.20 10.54
CA GLY A 24 17.25 3.79 11.72
C GLY A 24 17.40 5.30 11.56
N MET A 25 16.92 6.07 12.53
CA MET A 25 17.12 7.52 12.59
C MET A 25 18.11 7.86 13.68
N THR A 26 19.07 8.75 13.38
CA THR A 26 19.88 9.38 14.42
C THR A 26 18.97 10.28 15.31
N PRO A 27 19.42 10.66 16.51
CA PRO A 27 18.64 11.60 17.36
C PRO A 27 18.27 12.89 16.62
N GLU A 28 19.19 13.46 15.86
CA GLU A 28 19.01 14.72 15.10
C GLU A 28 18.00 14.54 13.95
N GLU A 29 18.05 13.37 13.27
CA GLU A 29 17.09 13.01 12.21
C GLU A 29 15.70 12.82 12.78
N ARG A 30 15.58 12.20 13.96
CA ARG A 30 14.31 12.02 14.67
C ARG A 30 13.71 13.37 15.06
N GLU A 31 14.49 14.27 15.63
CA GLU A 31 14.02 15.62 15.97
C GLU A 31 13.50 16.37 14.71
N ARG A 32 14.26 16.29 13.61
CA ARG A 32 13.86 16.90 12.34
C ARG A 32 12.60 16.26 11.77
N TYR A 33 12.46 14.94 11.87
CA TYR A 33 11.25 14.23 11.46
C TYR A 33 10.04 14.67 12.28
N GLU A 34 10.11 14.69 13.60
CA GLU A 34 9.01 15.11 14.46
C GLU A 34 8.57 16.55 14.15
N LYS A 35 9.52 17.45 13.90
CA LYS A 35 9.24 18.84 13.51
C LYS A 35 8.48 18.96 12.18
N ASN A 36 8.71 18.06 11.24
CA ASN A 36 8.14 18.10 9.89
C ASN A 36 7.12 16.97 9.63
N LYS A 37 6.78 16.18 10.62
CA LYS A 37 5.99 14.94 10.54
C LYS A 37 4.69 15.08 9.77
N ILE A 38 3.95 16.17 9.97
CA ILE A 38 2.67 16.40 9.29
C ILE A 38 2.88 16.58 7.78
N GLU A 39 3.88 17.36 7.36
CA GLU A 39 4.17 17.59 5.95
C GLU A 39 4.70 16.31 5.27
N ILE A 40 5.58 15.59 5.95
CA ILE A 40 6.14 14.32 5.48
C ILE A 40 5.01 13.29 5.29
N ASN A 41 4.18 13.08 6.30
CA ASN A 41 3.07 12.13 6.26
C ASN A 41 2.06 12.48 5.15
N LYS A 42 1.73 13.77 4.99
CA LYS A 42 0.85 14.23 3.90
C LYS A 42 1.43 13.91 2.53
N LYS A 43 2.72 14.12 2.34
CA LYS A 43 3.42 13.84 1.08
C LYS A 43 3.51 12.34 0.79
N VAL A 44 3.87 11.53 1.78
CA VAL A 44 3.92 10.07 1.66
C VAL A 44 2.53 9.52 1.33
N SER A 45 1.49 9.96 2.04
CA SER A 45 0.11 9.56 1.77
C SER A 45 -0.33 9.90 0.34
N SER A 46 0.07 11.07 -0.18
CA SER A 46 -0.21 11.47 -1.57
C SER A 46 0.50 10.55 -2.58
N LEU A 47 1.77 10.22 -2.34
CA LEU A 47 2.54 9.31 -3.22
C LEU A 47 1.95 7.88 -3.23
N ILE A 48 1.53 7.39 -2.06
CA ILE A 48 0.88 6.08 -1.94
C ILE A 48 -0.48 6.09 -2.67
N ALA A 49 -1.27 7.14 -2.50
CA ALA A 49 -2.56 7.26 -3.19
C ALA A 49 -2.42 7.31 -4.71
N GLU A 50 -1.42 8.05 -5.21
CA GLU A 50 -1.09 8.11 -6.64
C GLU A 50 -0.62 6.74 -7.17
N ALA A 51 0.28 6.06 -6.46
CA ALA A 51 0.76 4.74 -6.81
C ALA A 51 -0.40 3.72 -6.83
N THR A 52 -1.29 3.76 -5.84
CA THR A 52 -2.47 2.90 -5.80
C THR A 52 -3.39 3.15 -6.99
N LYS A 53 -3.55 4.41 -7.42
CA LYS A 53 -4.32 4.76 -8.61
C LYS A 53 -3.67 4.21 -9.88
N ASN A 54 -2.35 4.35 -10.02
CA ASN A 54 -1.60 3.89 -11.20
C ASN A 54 -1.48 2.37 -11.28
N ALA A 55 -1.55 1.67 -10.15
CA ALA A 55 -1.51 0.20 -10.07
C ALA A 55 -2.84 -0.48 -10.42
N LYS A 56 -3.91 0.27 -10.71
CA LYS A 56 -5.20 -0.30 -11.11
C LYS A 56 -5.07 -1.05 -12.43
N LEU A 57 -5.67 -2.24 -12.47
CA LEU A 57 -5.74 -3.06 -13.67
C LEU A 57 -6.95 -2.63 -14.52
N GLU A 58 -6.90 -2.92 -15.81
CA GLU A 58 -8.03 -2.75 -16.74
C GLU A 58 -8.86 -4.02 -16.89
N CYS A 59 -8.25 -5.18 -16.62
CA CYS A 59 -8.86 -6.50 -16.77
C CYS A 59 -8.75 -7.32 -15.48
N CYS A 60 -9.73 -8.17 -15.22
CA CYS A 60 -9.68 -9.16 -14.15
C CYS A 60 -8.52 -10.14 -14.37
N ILE A 61 -7.67 -10.34 -13.37
CA ILE A 61 -6.47 -11.18 -13.50
C ILE A 61 -6.81 -12.68 -13.67
N LEU A 62 -7.99 -13.13 -13.20
CA LEU A 62 -8.40 -14.53 -13.32
C LEU A 62 -9.10 -14.86 -14.63
N CYS A 63 -9.95 -13.98 -15.17
CA CYS A 63 -10.71 -14.28 -16.39
C CYS A 63 -10.31 -13.42 -17.59
N SER A 64 -9.38 -12.47 -17.41
CA SER A 64 -8.90 -11.53 -18.43
C SER A 64 -9.97 -10.64 -19.07
N LYS A 65 -11.20 -10.64 -18.55
CA LYS A 65 -12.27 -9.77 -19.06
C LYS A 65 -12.05 -8.33 -18.61
N PRO A 66 -12.33 -7.35 -19.46
CA PRO A 66 -12.34 -5.94 -19.06
C PRO A 66 -13.26 -5.72 -17.87
N CYS A 67 -12.81 -4.91 -16.92
CA CYS A 67 -13.52 -4.69 -15.66
C CYS A 67 -13.46 -3.22 -15.26
N SER A 68 -14.61 -2.56 -15.24
CA SER A 68 -14.72 -1.16 -14.80
C SER A 68 -14.69 -1.02 -13.28
N SER A 69 -15.06 -2.10 -12.55
CA SER A 69 -15.00 -2.16 -11.09
C SER A 69 -14.58 -3.54 -10.62
N PHE A 70 -13.60 -3.58 -9.74
CA PHE A 70 -13.11 -4.82 -9.12
C PHE A 70 -13.83 -5.11 -7.80
N CYS A 71 -13.90 -6.38 -7.43
CA CYS A 71 -14.38 -6.78 -6.12
C CYS A 71 -13.44 -6.26 -5.02
N ASN A 72 -14.02 -5.86 -3.88
CA ASN A 72 -13.26 -5.64 -2.65
C ASN A 72 -13.01 -7.01 -1.98
N SER A 73 -12.09 -7.78 -2.53
CA SER A 73 -11.83 -9.14 -2.11
C SER A 73 -10.91 -9.15 -0.88
N HIS A 74 -11.28 -9.95 0.15
CA HIS A 74 -10.49 -10.12 1.36
C HIS A 74 -9.59 -11.34 1.26
N SER A 75 -8.32 -11.22 1.66
CA SER A 75 -7.42 -12.39 1.79
C SER A 75 -7.83 -13.29 2.97
N ILE A 76 -8.31 -12.70 4.05
CA ILE A 76 -8.94 -13.40 5.19
C ILE A 76 -10.44 -13.15 5.13
N PRO A 77 -11.31 -14.17 5.21
CA PRO A 77 -12.75 -13.96 5.14
C PRO A 77 -13.26 -12.95 6.15
N GLN A 78 -14.17 -12.09 5.71
CA GLN A 78 -14.65 -11.00 6.56
C GLN A 78 -15.29 -11.48 7.87
N PHE A 79 -15.96 -12.65 7.85
CA PHE A 79 -16.54 -13.20 9.06
C PHE A 79 -15.46 -13.58 10.10
N ALA A 80 -14.30 -14.07 9.66
CA ALA A 80 -13.16 -14.36 10.54
C ALA A 80 -12.56 -13.08 11.12
N LEU A 81 -12.37 -12.04 10.28
CA LEU A 81 -11.93 -10.73 10.75
C LEU A 81 -12.88 -10.13 11.78
N LYS A 82 -14.19 -10.25 11.58
CA LYS A 82 -15.20 -9.76 12.55
C LYS A 82 -15.12 -10.46 13.90
N ARG A 83 -14.67 -11.72 13.97
CA ARG A 83 -14.53 -12.48 15.22
C ARG A 83 -13.34 -12.02 16.07
N ILE A 84 -12.29 -11.50 15.44
CA ILE A 84 -11.08 -11.01 16.13
C ILE A 84 -11.01 -9.48 16.23
N ALA A 85 -11.99 -8.79 15.66
CA ALA A 85 -12.02 -7.34 15.67
C ALA A 85 -12.45 -6.79 17.04
N GLU A 86 -11.78 -5.77 17.52
CA GLU A 86 -12.19 -4.92 18.63
C GLU A 86 -12.78 -3.64 18.06
N ASP A 87 -14.00 -3.28 18.44
CA ASP A 87 -14.73 -2.12 17.92
C ASP A 87 -14.77 -2.03 16.37
N GLY A 88 -14.88 -3.19 15.69
CA GLY A 88 -14.91 -3.28 14.23
C GLY A 88 -13.58 -3.01 13.55
N LYS A 89 -12.47 -3.02 14.29
CA LYS A 89 -11.11 -2.80 13.81
C LYS A 89 -10.22 -3.98 14.12
N VAL A 90 -9.23 -4.19 13.29
CA VAL A 90 -8.15 -5.16 13.49
C VAL A 90 -6.81 -4.46 13.39
N MET A 91 -5.86 -4.87 14.22
CA MET A 91 -4.48 -4.43 14.12
C MET A 91 -3.81 -5.19 12.98
N LEU A 92 -3.26 -4.47 12.01
CA LEU A 92 -2.46 -5.06 10.95
C LEU A 92 -0.98 -4.94 11.33
N PRO A 93 -0.26 -6.06 11.51
CA PRO A 93 1.16 -6.00 11.72
C PRO A 93 1.85 -5.53 10.42
N LEU A 94 2.60 -4.44 10.51
CA LEU A 94 3.62 -3.99 9.55
C LEU A 94 3.27 -4.22 8.05
N GLN A 95 2.16 -3.69 7.57
CA GLN A 95 1.90 -3.65 6.14
C GLN A 95 2.21 -2.26 5.60
N ASP A 96 3.25 -2.18 4.78
CA ASP A 96 3.63 -1.02 3.96
C ASP A 96 4.17 0.19 4.72
N GLU A 97 4.59 0.08 6.02
CA GLU A 97 4.51 1.29 6.79
C GLU A 97 5.62 1.50 7.75
N ILE A 98 6.63 2.04 7.18
CA ILE A 98 7.65 2.78 7.91
C ILE A 98 7.02 3.90 8.79
N LEU A 99 5.78 4.31 8.48
CA LEU A 99 5.13 5.47 9.12
C LEU A 99 3.84 5.19 9.88
N THR A 100 3.28 3.98 9.86
CA THR A 100 2.00 3.68 10.53
C THR A 100 2.04 2.37 11.30
N ILE A 101 3.06 2.21 12.14
CA ILE A 101 3.14 1.11 13.12
C ILE A 101 1.92 1.20 14.03
N GLY A 102 1.11 0.13 14.08
CA GLY A 102 0.00 0.01 15.03
C GLY A 102 -1.27 0.77 14.66
N LYS A 103 -1.53 1.05 13.40
CA LYS A 103 -2.77 1.69 13.00
C LYS A 103 -3.88 0.67 12.84
N ASP A 104 -4.93 0.83 13.65
CA ASP A 104 -6.15 0.03 13.53
C ASP A 104 -6.81 0.25 12.18
N THR A 105 -7.17 -0.85 11.54
CA THR A 105 -7.87 -0.82 10.25
C THR A 105 -9.23 -1.47 10.38
N GLY A 106 -10.27 -0.80 9.88
CA GLY A 106 -11.62 -1.37 9.87
C GLY A 106 -11.68 -2.67 9.07
N VAL A 107 -12.45 -3.65 9.55
CA VAL A 107 -12.59 -5.00 8.94
C VAL A 107 -12.93 -4.96 7.45
N ASN A 108 -13.63 -3.94 6.98
CA ASN A 108 -13.97 -3.79 5.56
C ASN A 108 -12.78 -3.43 4.66
N LYS A 109 -11.65 -3.01 5.24
CA LYS A 109 -10.44 -2.61 4.52
C LYS A 109 -9.25 -3.49 4.84
N ALA A 110 -9.33 -4.31 5.89
CA ALA A 110 -8.24 -5.15 6.34
C ALA A 110 -7.96 -6.28 5.34
N GLY A 111 -6.73 -6.37 4.84
CA GLY A 111 -6.30 -7.43 3.93
C GLY A 111 -7.04 -7.47 2.59
N THR A 112 -7.55 -6.32 2.09
CA THR A 112 -8.31 -6.27 0.83
C THR A 112 -7.43 -6.01 -0.39
N PHE A 113 -7.89 -6.50 -1.55
CA PHE A 113 -7.28 -6.23 -2.84
C PHE A 113 -8.35 -6.11 -3.94
N HIS A 114 -8.01 -5.45 -5.08
CA HIS A 114 -8.95 -5.06 -6.14
C HIS A 114 -8.37 -5.39 -7.51
N ILE A 115 -8.16 -6.70 -7.80
CA ILE A 115 -7.58 -7.20 -9.06
C ILE A 115 -8.40 -8.30 -9.72
N ILE A 116 -9.55 -8.69 -9.11
CA ILE A 116 -10.48 -9.68 -9.63
C ILE A 116 -11.89 -9.13 -9.70
N CYS A 117 -12.67 -9.57 -10.68
CA CYS A 117 -14.07 -9.21 -10.78
C CYS A 117 -14.93 -9.98 -9.77
N ARG A 118 -16.14 -9.47 -9.50
CA ARG A 118 -17.08 -10.05 -8.55
C ARG A 118 -17.44 -11.49 -8.88
N ASP A 119 -17.65 -11.81 -10.16
CA ASP A 119 -18.00 -13.16 -10.60
C ASP A 119 -16.88 -14.18 -10.33
N CYS A 120 -15.63 -13.77 -10.56
CA CYS A 120 -14.48 -14.62 -10.25
C CYS A 120 -14.33 -14.79 -8.74
N ASP A 121 -14.48 -13.72 -7.96
CA ASP A 121 -14.41 -13.80 -6.51
C ASP A 121 -15.44 -14.78 -5.96
N SER A 122 -16.73 -14.58 -6.28
CA SER A 122 -17.83 -15.41 -5.79
C SER A 122 -17.71 -16.89 -6.16
N ARG A 123 -17.32 -17.19 -7.42
CA ARG A 123 -17.25 -18.59 -7.89
C ARG A 123 -16.03 -19.33 -7.39
N THR A 124 -14.90 -18.64 -7.30
CA THR A 124 -13.62 -19.28 -7.00
C THR A 124 -13.46 -19.56 -5.51
N PHE A 125 -14.04 -18.73 -4.62
CA PHE A 125 -13.72 -18.74 -3.19
C PHE A 125 -14.90 -19.15 -2.29
N GLN A 126 -15.93 -19.83 -2.82
CA GLN A 126 -17.14 -20.20 -2.11
C GLN A 126 -16.88 -20.97 -0.82
N LEU A 127 -16.01 -22.00 -0.85
CA LEU A 127 -15.72 -22.80 0.34
C LEU A 127 -14.94 -22.02 1.39
N TYR A 128 -13.97 -21.22 0.95
CA TYR A 128 -13.16 -20.42 1.85
C TYR A 128 -13.97 -19.31 2.53
N GLU A 129 -15.00 -18.79 1.86
CA GLU A 129 -15.84 -17.71 2.39
C GLU A 129 -17.11 -18.20 3.10
N ASP A 130 -17.38 -19.51 3.11
CA ASP A 130 -18.50 -20.11 3.83
C ASP A 130 -18.12 -20.37 5.30
N PRO A 131 -18.75 -19.68 6.27
CA PRO A 131 -18.49 -19.92 7.70
C PRO A 131 -18.74 -21.38 8.13
N ASN A 132 -19.66 -22.10 7.47
CA ASN A 132 -20.00 -23.48 7.80
C ASN A 132 -18.88 -24.46 7.41
N ALA A 133 -18.10 -24.14 6.38
CA ALA A 133 -16.96 -24.97 5.98
C ALA A 133 -15.87 -25.08 7.05
N TYR A 134 -15.87 -24.19 8.04
CA TYR A 134 -14.91 -24.19 9.15
C TYR A 134 -15.30 -25.12 10.32
N ASN A 135 -16.46 -25.73 10.25
CA ASN A 135 -16.91 -26.72 11.25
C ASN A 135 -16.29 -28.10 11.03
N SER A 136 -15.58 -28.33 9.95
CA SER A 136 -14.94 -29.59 9.58
C SER A 136 -13.48 -29.36 9.18
N LYS A 137 -12.76 -30.49 9.00
CA LYS A 137 -11.38 -30.44 8.50
C LYS A 137 -11.34 -29.77 7.12
N PRO A 138 -10.41 -28.85 6.85
CA PRO A 138 -10.27 -28.22 5.55
C PRO A 138 -10.07 -29.25 4.43
N THR A 139 -10.76 -29.06 3.32
CA THR A 139 -10.54 -29.83 2.11
C THR A 139 -9.35 -29.27 1.31
N ASP A 140 -8.76 -30.09 0.41
CA ASP A 140 -7.69 -29.63 -0.48
C ASP A 140 -8.14 -28.44 -1.35
N GLN A 141 -9.41 -28.43 -1.76
CA GLN A 141 -9.99 -27.30 -2.50
C GLN A 141 -10.01 -26.02 -1.65
N MET A 142 -10.37 -26.10 -0.38
CA MET A 142 -10.36 -24.95 0.54
C MET A 142 -8.93 -24.44 0.74
N LEU A 143 -7.97 -25.35 0.94
CA LEU A 143 -6.55 -24.98 1.08
C LEU A 143 -6.02 -24.31 -0.19
N ALA A 144 -6.39 -24.81 -1.37
CA ALA A 144 -6.03 -24.15 -2.63
C ALA A 144 -6.66 -22.75 -2.78
N GLN A 145 -7.90 -22.55 -2.31
CA GLN A 145 -8.54 -21.24 -2.32
C GLN A 145 -7.83 -20.26 -1.37
N ILE A 146 -7.39 -20.69 -0.19
CA ILE A 146 -6.59 -19.89 0.74
C ILE A 146 -5.29 -19.44 0.07
N ALA A 147 -4.53 -20.41 -0.47
CA ALA A 147 -3.26 -20.12 -1.13
C ALA A 147 -3.44 -19.15 -2.31
N LEU A 148 -4.50 -19.32 -3.11
CA LEU A 148 -4.79 -18.41 -4.24
C LEU A 148 -5.14 -17.00 -3.75
N LYS A 149 -5.91 -16.83 -2.69
CA LYS A 149 -6.20 -15.50 -2.10
C LYS A 149 -4.93 -14.79 -1.65
N ASP A 150 -4.01 -15.51 -1.01
CA ASP A 150 -2.74 -14.94 -0.56
C ASP A 150 -1.85 -14.52 -1.74
N VAL A 151 -1.76 -15.36 -2.78
CA VAL A 151 -1.04 -15.01 -4.02
C VAL A 151 -1.64 -13.77 -4.69
N LEU A 152 -2.96 -13.67 -4.78
CA LEU A 152 -3.63 -12.50 -5.37
C LEU A 152 -3.37 -11.22 -4.56
N LEU A 153 -3.41 -11.31 -3.22
CA LEU A 153 -3.03 -10.19 -2.35
C LEU A 153 -1.58 -9.77 -2.61
N MET A 154 -0.65 -10.73 -2.68
CA MET A 154 0.77 -10.45 -2.94
C MET A 154 0.98 -9.80 -4.31
N ILE A 155 0.31 -10.26 -5.37
CA ILE A 155 0.37 -9.65 -6.70
C ILE A 155 -0.12 -8.20 -6.64
N SER A 156 -1.25 -7.95 -5.98
CA SER A 156 -1.80 -6.60 -5.80
C SER A 156 -0.81 -5.67 -5.11
N LYS A 157 -0.18 -6.14 -4.03
CA LYS A 157 0.86 -5.39 -3.30
C LYS A 157 2.09 -5.11 -4.15
N ARG A 158 2.61 -6.12 -4.85
CA ARG A 158 3.78 -5.93 -5.73
C ARG A 158 3.51 -4.92 -6.83
N ASN A 159 2.30 -4.89 -7.40
CA ASN A 159 1.92 -3.87 -8.37
C ASN A 159 1.95 -2.46 -7.75
N GLN A 160 1.41 -2.29 -6.54
CA GLN A 160 1.44 -1.00 -5.85
C GLN A 160 2.88 -0.56 -5.50
N GLU A 161 3.70 -1.46 -4.98
CA GLU A 161 5.11 -1.19 -4.66
C GLU A 161 5.92 -0.78 -5.90
N ARG A 162 5.68 -1.44 -7.03
CA ARG A 162 6.31 -1.07 -8.31
C ARG A 162 5.98 0.38 -8.69
N GLU A 163 4.72 0.78 -8.58
CA GLU A 163 4.31 2.15 -8.88
C GLU A 163 4.83 3.16 -7.85
N GLN A 164 4.89 2.81 -6.57
CA GLN A 164 5.54 3.64 -5.53
C GLN A 164 7.02 3.88 -5.87
N TYR A 165 7.73 2.83 -6.29
CA TYR A 165 9.12 2.94 -6.70
C TYR A 165 9.30 3.84 -7.94
N ASN A 166 8.43 3.68 -8.95
CA ASN A 166 8.44 4.49 -10.17
C ASN A 166 8.18 5.98 -9.86
N ASN A 167 7.20 6.27 -9.02
CA ASN A 167 6.89 7.64 -8.57
C ASN A 167 8.07 8.25 -7.81
N THR A 168 8.72 7.50 -6.94
CA THR A 168 9.90 7.96 -6.19
C THR A 168 11.09 8.25 -7.13
N LYS A 169 11.32 7.40 -8.14
CA LYS A 169 12.36 7.66 -9.17
C LYS A 169 12.07 8.91 -9.98
N SER A 170 10.84 9.11 -10.41
CA SER A 170 10.42 10.29 -11.17
C SER A 170 10.61 11.56 -10.34
N TYR A 171 10.26 11.51 -9.06
CA TYR A 171 10.47 12.61 -8.12
C TYR A 171 11.96 12.96 -7.94
N LYS A 172 12.83 11.95 -7.76
CA LYS A 172 14.29 12.16 -7.66
C LYS A 172 14.87 12.77 -8.95
N ARG A 173 14.40 12.34 -10.13
CA ARG A 173 14.80 12.92 -11.42
C ARG A 173 14.35 14.37 -11.55
N PHE A 174 13.13 14.70 -11.14
CA PHE A 174 12.60 16.06 -11.17
C PHE A 174 13.36 17.00 -10.22
N ALA A 175 13.64 16.56 -9.01
CA ALA A 175 14.42 17.31 -8.03
C ALA A 175 15.85 17.60 -8.54
N ARG A 176 16.52 16.61 -9.16
CA ARG A 176 17.85 16.78 -9.77
C ARG A 176 17.83 17.71 -10.98
N ARG A 177 16.78 17.70 -11.81
CA ARG A 177 16.63 18.64 -12.95
C ARG A 177 16.43 20.07 -12.47
N LYS A 178 15.62 20.28 -11.43
CA LYS A 178 15.48 21.61 -10.81
C LYS A 178 16.81 22.14 -10.26
N GLN A 179 17.61 21.29 -9.61
CA GLN A 179 18.94 21.67 -9.14
C GLN A 179 19.90 22.03 -10.28
N ARG A 180 19.85 21.32 -11.43
CA ARG A 180 20.71 21.62 -12.60
C ARG A 180 20.23 22.81 -13.41
N GLY A 181 18.93 23.05 -13.50
CA GLY A 181 18.35 24.19 -14.23
C GLY A 181 18.62 25.53 -13.58
N PHE A 182 18.96 25.59 -12.29
CA PHE A 182 19.35 26.81 -11.56
C PHE A 182 20.82 27.19 -11.74
N CYS A 183 21.69 26.30 -12.27
CA CYS A 183 23.09 26.59 -12.51
C CYS A 183 23.38 27.25 -13.87
N HIS A 184 22.37 27.51 -14.71
CA HIS A 184 22.57 28.13 -16.02
C HIS A 184 22.16 29.60 -16.11
N TYR A 185 21.87 30.26 -14.99
CA TYR A 185 21.61 31.71 -14.93
C TYR A 185 22.43 32.36 -13.81
N VAL A 186 23.76 32.25 -13.92
CA VAL A 186 24.73 33.18 -13.27
C VAL A 186 25.84 33.46 -14.26
#